data_ae54dc655e9d95a56bd904100def8c15
#
_entry.id   ae54dc655e9d95a56bd904100def8c15
#
_cell.length_a   1.000
_cell.length_b   1.000
_cell.length_c   1.000
_cell.angle_alpha   90.00
_cell.angle_beta   90.00
_cell.angle_gamma   90.00
#
_symmetry.space_group_name_H-M   'P 1'
#
loop_
_entity.id
_entity.type
_entity.pdbx_description
1 polymer ?
#
loop_
_entity_poly.entity_id
_entity_poly.type
_entity_poly.pdbx_seq_one_letter_code
_entity_poly.pdbx_strand_id
1 'polypeptide(L)'
;MKKGIARLHECMGTLFASILKGEVPSHRVASGEGWYAFLDIFPRRSGHTLVIPTRSVQRLAELTQDERSSLMDGVTEVQTILGAHFGTEDFTICVHDGPLAGQEVPHVHVHVLPRTAGDQGGTLMSMWPSTETASPDHEALSALAQLLQGAP
;
A
#
# COMPACT_ATOMS: atom_id res chain seq x y z
N MET A 1 28.18 10.70 -0.10
CA MET A 1 27.92 9.53 -0.98
C MET A 1 26.44 9.14 -1.14
N LYS A 2 25.49 9.86 -0.54
CA LYS A 2 24.03 9.55 -0.69
C LYS A 2 23.30 10.35 -1.79
N LYS A 3 23.96 11.27 -2.47
CA LYS A 3 23.33 12.12 -3.54
C LYS A 3 23.38 11.53 -4.95
N GLY A 4 24.14 10.45 -5.17
CA GLY A 4 24.28 9.83 -6.50
C GLY A 4 23.20 8.80 -6.83
N ILE A 5 22.59 8.17 -5.82
CA ILE A 5 21.61 7.09 -6.02
C ILE A 5 20.23 7.66 -6.38
N ALA A 6 19.83 8.80 -5.81
CA ALA A 6 18.55 9.43 -6.08
C ALA A 6 18.41 9.91 -7.55
N ARG A 7 19.50 10.37 -8.18
CA ARG A 7 19.48 10.85 -9.58
C ARG A 7 19.43 9.74 -10.62
N LEU A 8 19.86 8.53 -10.28
CA LEU A 8 19.79 7.37 -11.16
C LEU A 8 18.36 6.79 -11.27
N HIS A 9 17.54 6.98 -10.23
CA HIS A 9 16.14 6.54 -10.23
C HIS A 9 15.23 7.41 -11.12
N GLU A 10 15.53 8.69 -11.30
CA GLU A 10 14.72 9.58 -12.15
C GLU A 10 14.84 9.28 -13.66
N CYS A 11 15.95 8.69 -14.10
CA CYS A 11 16.16 8.35 -15.51
C CYS A 11 15.78 6.93 -15.90
N MET A 12 15.62 5.97 -14.97
CA MET A 12 15.40 4.55 -15.25
C MET A 12 14.01 4.03 -14.87
N GLY A 13 13.12 4.86 -14.34
CA GLY A 13 11.84 4.42 -13.82
C GLY A 13 11.97 3.69 -12.47
N THR A 14 10.84 3.29 -11.88
CA THR A 14 10.83 2.55 -10.62
C THR A 14 11.04 1.05 -10.86
N LEU A 15 11.44 0.32 -9.81
CA LEU A 15 11.49 -1.14 -9.85
C LEU A 15 10.17 -1.75 -10.34
N PHE A 16 9.04 -1.21 -9.87
CA PHE A 16 7.71 -1.71 -10.28
C PHE A 16 7.39 -1.37 -11.73
N ALA A 17 7.84 -0.24 -12.25
CA ALA A 17 7.74 0.07 -13.68
C ALA A 17 8.53 -0.94 -14.53
N SER A 18 9.70 -1.36 -14.07
CA SER A 18 10.51 -2.41 -14.75
C SER A 18 9.84 -3.79 -14.67
N ILE A 19 9.16 -4.11 -13.59
CA ILE A 19 8.33 -5.33 -13.47
C ILE A 19 7.19 -5.30 -14.50
N LEU A 20 6.49 -4.19 -14.62
CA LEU A 20 5.38 -4.01 -15.58
C LEU A 20 5.84 -4.15 -17.03
N LYS A 21 7.08 -3.78 -17.34
CA LYS A 21 7.69 -3.94 -18.68
C LYS A 21 8.23 -5.34 -18.93
N GLY A 22 8.25 -6.21 -17.92
CA GLY A 22 8.84 -7.55 -18.01
C GLY A 22 10.38 -7.57 -17.97
N GLU A 23 11.01 -6.45 -17.63
CA GLU A 23 12.48 -6.32 -17.50
C GLU A 23 13.00 -6.97 -16.20
N VAL A 24 12.17 -6.99 -15.17
CA VAL A 24 12.44 -7.61 -13.87
C VAL A 24 11.38 -8.68 -13.61
N PRO A 25 11.77 -9.89 -13.23
CA PRO A 25 10.82 -10.96 -12.94
C PRO A 25 9.99 -10.64 -11.70
N SER A 26 8.75 -11.10 -11.67
CA SER A 26 7.86 -11.03 -10.51
C SER A 26 7.01 -12.30 -10.41
N HIS A 27 6.48 -12.55 -9.23
CA HIS A 27 5.58 -13.68 -8.98
C HIS A 27 4.13 -13.17 -9.04
N ARG A 28 3.60 -13.10 -10.26
CA ARG A 28 2.26 -12.58 -10.52
C ARG A 28 1.19 -13.39 -9.80
N VAL A 29 0.28 -12.69 -9.12
CA VAL A 29 -0.95 -13.25 -8.53
C VAL A 29 -2.11 -13.05 -9.48
N ALA A 30 -2.32 -11.82 -9.95
CA ALA A 30 -3.39 -11.45 -10.87
C ALA A 30 -3.06 -10.15 -11.61
N SER A 31 -3.84 -9.81 -12.61
CA SER A 31 -3.76 -8.51 -13.29
C SER A 31 -5.09 -8.19 -13.96
N GLY A 32 -5.39 -6.92 -14.11
CA GLY A 32 -6.58 -6.42 -14.79
C GLY A 32 -6.30 -5.11 -15.49
N GLU A 33 -7.36 -4.47 -15.94
CA GLU A 33 -7.24 -3.17 -16.59
C GLU A 33 -6.76 -2.12 -15.57
N GLY A 34 -5.58 -1.57 -15.82
CA GLY A 34 -5.01 -0.50 -15.01
C GLY A 34 -4.29 -0.95 -13.73
N TRP A 35 -4.18 -2.24 -13.44
CA TRP A 35 -3.51 -2.74 -12.26
C TRP A 35 -2.79 -4.08 -12.48
N TYR A 36 -1.81 -4.35 -11.61
CA TYR A 36 -1.04 -5.58 -11.59
C TYR A 36 -0.76 -6.00 -10.13
N ALA A 37 -0.83 -7.28 -9.85
CA ALA A 37 -0.60 -7.82 -8.50
C ALA A 37 0.43 -8.95 -8.51
N PHE A 38 1.36 -8.91 -7.57
CA PHE A 38 2.45 -9.88 -7.42
C PHE A 38 2.85 -10.07 -5.96
N LEU A 39 3.45 -11.22 -5.64
CA LEU A 39 3.93 -11.49 -4.28
C LEU A 39 5.10 -10.57 -3.93
N ASP A 40 5.09 -10.06 -2.71
CA ASP A 40 6.24 -9.37 -2.13
C ASP A 40 7.38 -10.39 -1.93
N ILE A 41 8.58 -10.07 -2.41
CA ILE A 41 9.76 -10.96 -2.26
C ILE A 41 10.35 -10.94 -0.86
N PHE A 42 9.95 -9.97 -0.03
CA PHE A 42 10.27 -9.89 1.40
C PHE A 42 8.98 -9.94 2.24
N PRO A 43 8.22 -11.04 2.16
CA PRO A 43 6.89 -11.09 2.72
C PRO A 43 6.91 -11.00 4.24
N ARG A 44 5.98 -10.26 4.81
CA ARG A 44 5.76 -10.21 6.27
C ARG A 44 5.06 -11.47 6.76
N ARG A 45 4.34 -12.12 5.87
CA ARG A 45 3.76 -13.45 6.04
C ARG A 45 3.49 -14.07 4.67
N SER A 46 3.22 -15.37 4.64
CA SER A 46 2.82 -16.06 3.40
C SER A 46 1.59 -15.39 2.79
N GLY A 47 1.63 -15.14 1.49
CA GLY A 47 0.56 -14.49 0.76
C GLY A 47 0.63 -12.95 0.75
N HIS A 48 1.63 -12.33 1.36
CA HIS A 48 1.82 -10.87 1.26
C HIS A 48 1.93 -10.47 -0.21
N THR A 49 0.92 -9.79 -0.71
CA THR A 49 0.79 -9.39 -2.10
C THR A 49 0.80 -7.87 -2.23
N LEU A 50 1.41 -7.37 -3.28
CA LEU A 50 1.39 -5.96 -3.66
C LEU A 50 0.47 -5.79 -4.86
N VAL A 51 -0.39 -4.78 -4.82
CA VAL A 51 -1.23 -4.36 -5.95
C VAL A 51 -0.78 -2.97 -6.37
N ILE A 52 -0.43 -2.80 -7.63
CA ILE A 52 0.10 -1.56 -8.17
C ILE A 52 -0.73 -1.07 -9.36
N PRO A 53 -0.86 0.26 -9.55
CA PRO A 53 -1.37 0.80 -10.79
C PRO A 53 -0.35 0.61 -11.92
N THR A 54 -0.83 0.50 -13.16
CA THR A 54 0.06 0.38 -14.33
C THR A 54 0.75 1.69 -14.68
N ARG A 55 0.17 2.83 -14.31
CA ARG A 55 0.84 4.14 -14.41
C ARG A 55 1.74 4.37 -13.20
N SER A 56 3.02 4.68 -13.46
CA SER A 56 4.01 4.91 -12.42
C SER A 56 3.88 6.32 -11.83
N VAL A 57 3.26 6.40 -10.67
CA VAL A 57 3.18 7.62 -9.85
C VAL A 57 3.50 7.28 -8.40
N GLN A 58 4.06 8.24 -7.68
CA GLN A 58 4.51 8.03 -6.30
C GLN A 58 3.35 8.09 -5.29
N ARG A 59 2.39 8.99 -5.50
CA ARG A 59 1.34 9.30 -4.53
C ARG A 59 -0.04 8.89 -5.00
N LEU A 60 -0.89 8.46 -4.07
CA LEU A 60 -2.31 8.17 -4.36
C LEU A 60 -3.04 9.37 -4.98
N ALA A 61 -2.72 10.59 -4.52
CA ALA A 61 -3.33 11.81 -5.02
C ALA A 61 -3.01 12.10 -6.51
N GLU A 62 -1.94 11.51 -7.05
CA GLU A 62 -1.57 11.66 -8.46
C GLU A 62 -2.37 10.75 -9.39
N LEU A 63 -3.01 9.71 -8.85
CA LEU A 63 -3.91 8.85 -9.63
C LEU A 63 -5.22 9.56 -9.93
N THR A 64 -5.76 9.32 -11.13
CA THR A 64 -7.13 9.74 -11.46
C THR A 64 -8.15 8.94 -10.65
N GLN A 65 -9.41 9.37 -10.66
CA GLN A 65 -10.49 8.65 -10.01
C GLN A 65 -10.62 7.23 -10.58
N ASP A 66 -10.56 7.08 -11.91
CA ASP A 66 -10.68 5.78 -12.56
C ASP A 66 -9.51 4.87 -12.23
N GLU A 67 -8.29 5.40 -12.17
CA GLU A 67 -7.12 4.63 -11.78
C GLU A 67 -7.20 4.16 -10.31
N ARG A 68 -7.69 5.00 -9.41
CA ARG A 68 -7.93 4.58 -8.02
C ARG A 68 -9.02 3.51 -7.93
N SER A 69 -10.08 3.64 -8.70
CA SER A 69 -11.15 2.62 -8.77
C SER A 69 -10.59 1.29 -9.28
N SER A 70 -9.86 1.31 -10.39
CA SER A 70 -9.22 0.10 -10.94
C SER A 70 -8.25 -0.55 -9.96
N LEU A 71 -7.45 0.26 -9.24
CA LEU A 71 -6.52 -0.24 -8.22
C LEU A 71 -7.27 -0.97 -7.10
N MET A 72 -8.38 -0.43 -6.62
CA MET A 72 -9.20 -1.07 -5.58
C MET A 72 -9.93 -2.32 -6.08
N ASP A 73 -10.34 -2.37 -7.35
CA ASP A 73 -10.84 -3.59 -7.97
C ASP A 73 -9.77 -4.70 -7.92
N GLY A 74 -8.52 -4.35 -8.21
CA GLY A 74 -7.39 -5.26 -8.08
C GLY A 74 -7.18 -5.76 -6.65
N VAL A 75 -7.30 -4.88 -5.66
CA VAL A 75 -7.22 -5.24 -4.24
C VAL A 75 -8.29 -6.27 -3.87
N THR A 76 -9.54 -6.04 -4.27
CA THR A 76 -10.65 -6.95 -3.94
C THR A 76 -10.54 -8.29 -4.67
N GLU A 77 -10.03 -8.31 -5.89
CA GLU A 77 -9.74 -9.55 -6.62
C GLU A 77 -8.64 -10.36 -5.91
N VAL A 78 -7.57 -9.71 -5.49
CA VAL A 78 -6.50 -10.36 -4.71
C VAL A 78 -7.03 -10.90 -3.38
N GLN A 79 -7.90 -10.17 -2.68
CA GLN A 79 -8.55 -10.67 -1.46
C GLN A 79 -9.33 -11.97 -1.74
N THR A 80 -10.06 -12.02 -2.84
CA THR A 80 -10.81 -13.24 -3.23
C THR A 80 -9.87 -14.43 -3.44
N ILE A 81 -8.78 -14.22 -4.18
CA ILE A 81 -7.79 -15.27 -4.47
C ILE A 81 -7.09 -15.74 -3.19
N LEU A 82 -6.60 -14.82 -2.38
CA LEU A 82 -5.90 -15.15 -1.13
C LEU A 82 -6.85 -15.74 -0.09
N GLY A 83 -8.07 -15.22 -0.02
CA GLY A 83 -9.10 -15.70 0.90
C GLY A 83 -9.46 -17.17 0.65
N ALA A 84 -9.61 -17.54 -0.61
CA ALA A 84 -9.86 -18.93 -1.00
C ALA A 84 -8.69 -19.85 -0.64
N HIS A 85 -7.45 -19.38 -0.81
CA HIS A 85 -6.24 -20.18 -0.51
C HIS A 85 -5.99 -20.33 0.99
N PHE A 86 -6.12 -19.25 1.75
CA PHE A 86 -5.81 -19.21 3.18
C PHE A 86 -7.01 -19.50 4.09
N GLY A 87 -8.21 -19.62 3.53
CA GLY A 87 -9.44 -19.87 4.28
C GLY A 87 -9.80 -18.70 5.21
N THR A 88 -9.68 -17.47 4.74
CA THR A 88 -9.94 -16.27 5.53
C THR A 88 -10.65 -15.20 4.73
N GLU A 89 -11.46 -14.40 5.42
CA GLU A 89 -12.06 -13.18 4.89
C GLU A 89 -11.43 -11.92 5.53
N ASP A 90 -10.45 -12.12 6.43
CA ASP A 90 -9.79 -11.04 7.16
C ASP A 90 -8.47 -10.65 6.51
N PHE A 91 -8.28 -9.36 6.27
CA PHE A 91 -7.08 -8.81 5.64
C PHE A 91 -6.61 -7.55 6.34
N THR A 92 -5.30 -7.37 6.39
CA THR A 92 -4.70 -6.06 6.60
C THR A 92 -4.34 -5.49 5.24
N ILE A 93 -4.88 -4.31 4.96
CA ILE A 93 -4.62 -3.58 3.71
C ILE A 93 -4.03 -2.23 4.10
N CYS A 94 -2.87 -1.90 3.57
CA CYS A 94 -2.23 -0.62 3.87
C CYS A 94 -1.44 -0.08 2.68
N VAL A 95 -1.24 1.23 2.69
CA VAL A 95 -0.42 1.97 1.73
C VAL A 95 0.53 2.86 2.50
N HIS A 96 1.80 2.80 2.18
CA HIS A 96 2.79 3.79 2.62
C HIS A 96 2.88 4.87 1.55
N ASP A 97 2.15 5.97 1.73
CA ASP A 97 2.01 7.03 0.74
C ASP A 97 3.03 8.14 0.97
N GLY A 98 4.23 7.89 0.55
CA GLY A 98 5.38 8.78 0.69
C GLY A 98 6.47 8.26 1.63
N PRO A 99 7.69 8.80 1.51
CA PRO A 99 8.88 8.27 2.20
C PRO A 99 8.79 8.36 3.73
N LEU A 100 8.18 9.41 4.29
CA LEU A 100 7.99 9.53 5.74
C LEU A 100 7.01 8.50 6.31
N ALA A 101 6.11 7.99 5.46
CA ALA A 101 5.20 6.91 5.83
C ALA A 101 5.81 5.51 5.63
N GLY A 102 7.06 5.41 5.16
CA GLY A 102 7.76 4.15 4.94
C GLY A 102 7.74 3.64 3.51
N GLN A 103 7.33 4.44 2.54
CA GLN A 103 7.39 4.07 1.12
C GLN A 103 8.85 3.93 0.66
N GLU A 104 9.25 2.73 0.27
CA GLU A 104 10.61 2.44 -0.22
C GLU A 104 10.71 2.56 -1.74
N VAL A 105 9.72 2.07 -2.46
CA VAL A 105 9.63 2.21 -3.92
C VAL A 105 8.66 3.35 -4.24
N PRO A 106 9.09 4.39 -4.98
CA PRO A 106 8.26 5.57 -5.28
C PRO A 106 7.26 5.32 -6.42
N HIS A 107 6.44 4.31 -6.24
CA HIS A 107 5.35 3.87 -7.10
C HIS A 107 4.24 3.39 -6.17
N VAL A 108 3.04 3.91 -6.33
CA VAL A 108 1.90 3.52 -5.49
C VAL A 108 1.78 2.00 -5.42
N HIS A 109 1.71 1.45 -4.22
CA HIS A 109 1.44 0.04 -4.02
C HIS A 109 0.62 -0.20 -2.77
N VAL A 110 -0.35 -1.08 -2.91
CA VAL A 110 -1.24 -1.50 -1.82
C VAL A 110 -0.75 -2.86 -1.32
N HIS A 111 -0.41 -2.91 -0.04
CA HIS A 111 -0.10 -4.17 0.64
C HIS A 111 -1.39 -4.88 1.00
N VAL A 112 -1.51 -6.14 0.62
CA VAL A 112 -2.65 -7.01 0.95
C VAL A 112 -2.10 -8.24 1.69
N LEU A 113 -2.45 -8.34 2.97
CA LEU A 113 -1.97 -9.41 3.85
C LEU A 113 -3.16 -10.20 4.38
N PRO A 114 -3.29 -11.50 4.01
CA PRO A 114 -4.32 -12.34 4.58
C PRO A 114 -4.04 -12.57 6.07
N ARG A 115 -5.07 -12.44 6.91
CA ARG A 115 -4.95 -12.63 8.37
C ARG A 115 -5.59 -13.94 8.77
N THR A 116 -4.95 -14.65 9.68
CA THR A 116 -5.45 -15.91 10.22
C THR A 116 -5.27 -15.93 11.74
N ALA A 117 -6.06 -16.75 12.43
CA ALA A 117 -5.94 -16.88 13.88
C ALA A 117 -4.50 -17.28 14.28
N GLY A 118 -3.95 -16.57 15.26
CA GLY A 118 -2.62 -16.86 15.78
C GLY A 118 -1.46 -16.49 14.86
N ASP A 119 -1.68 -15.64 13.85
CA ASP A 119 -0.65 -15.20 12.89
C ASP A 119 0.38 -14.23 13.48
N GLN A 120 0.19 -13.80 14.73
CA GLN A 120 1.05 -12.88 15.47
C GLN A 120 1.21 -11.48 14.83
N GLY A 121 0.39 -11.16 13.84
CA GLY A 121 0.39 -9.84 13.22
C GLY A 121 -0.22 -8.77 14.12
N GLY A 122 0.36 -7.58 14.11
CA GLY A 122 -0.15 -6.41 14.81
C GLY A 122 -1.29 -5.72 14.06
N THR A 123 -1.77 -4.64 14.66
CA THR A 123 -2.75 -3.74 14.07
C THR A 123 -2.18 -2.32 14.01
N LEU A 124 -2.96 -1.36 13.50
CA LEU A 124 -2.56 0.05 13.45
C LEU A 124 -2.05 0.57 14.80
N MET A 125 -2.63 0.10 15.90
CA MET A 125 -2.24 0.52 17.25
C MET A 125 -0.80 0.17 17.60
N SER A 126 -0.23 -0.87 16.99
CA SER A 126 1.16 -1.26 17.21
C SER A 126 2.18 -0.35 16.53
N MET A 127 1.75 0.54 15.63
CA MET A 127 2.63 1.52 14.97
C MET A 127 3.07 2.64 15.91
N TRP A 128 2.26 2.92 16.94
CA TRP A 128 2.56 3.90 18.00
C TRP A 128 2.30 3.26 19.38
N PRO A 129 3.14 2.31 19.79
CA PRO A 129 2.89 1.52 21.01
C PRO A 129 2.97 2.34 22.30
N SER A 130 3.62 3.50 22.26
CA SER A 130 3.74 4.42 23.41
C SER A 130 2.59 5.41 23.54
N THR A 131 1.66 5.42 22.60
CA THR A 131 0.49 6.29 22.66
C THR A 131 -0.52 5.71 23.65
N GLU A 132 -0.68 6.37 24.79
CA GLU A 132 -1.72 6.01 25.75
C GLU A 132 -3.10 6.34 25.17
N THR A 133 -4.04 5.42 25.33
CA THR A 133 -5.44 5.67 25.02
C THR A 133 -6.05 6.50 26.15
N ALA A 134 -5.78 7.81 26.13
CA ALA A 134 -6.47 8.76 26.99
C ALA A 134 -7.96 8.81 26.66
N SER A 135 -8.76 9.29 27.60
CA SER A 135 -10.16 9.60 27.32
C SER A 135 -10.26 10.59 26.17
N PRO A 136 -11.28 10.46 25.28
CA PRO A 136 -11.41 11.35 24.13
C PRO A 136 -11.50 12.81 24.55
N ASP A 137 -10.67 13.66 23.97
CA ASP A 137 -10.75 15.11 24.09
C ASP A 137 -11.61 15.67 22.94
N HIS A 138 -12.92 15.69 23.17
CA HIS A 138 -13.88 16.13 22.16
C HIS A 138 -13.77 17.63 21.83
N GLU A 139 -13.30 18.46 22.76
CA GLU A 139 -13.11 19.89 22.54
C GLU A 139 -11.95 20.13 21.56
N ALA A 140 -10.79 19.51 21.80
CA ALA A 140 -9.64 19.59 20.92
C ALA A 140 -9.92 19.00 19.53
N LEU A 141 -10.63 17.87 19.46
CA LEU A 141 -11.04 17.25 18.20
C LEU A 141 -12.00 18.14 17.40
N SER A 142 -12.98 18.77 18.06
CA SER A 142 -13.91 19.68 17.41
C SER A 142 -13.20 20.92 16.86
N ALA A 143 -12.30 21.51 17.64
CA ALA A 143 -11.50 22.65 17.21
C ALA A 143 -10.63 22.33 15.98
N LEU A 144 -9.95 21.18 16.00
CA LEU A 144 -9.15 20.73 14.87
C LEU A 144 -10.01 20.47 13.62
N ALA A 145 -11.16 19.81 13.80
CA ALA A 145 -12.07 19.54 12.68
C ALA A 145 -12.56 20.82 12.00
N GLN A 146 -12.85 21.87 12.77
CA GLN A 146 -13.23 23.18 12.23
C GLN A 146 -12.10 23.82 11.42
N LEU A 147 -10.85 23.74 11.92
CA LEU A 147 -9.68 24.24 11.20
C LEU A 147 -9.47 23.51 9.87
N LEU A 148 -9.64 22.19 9.88
CA LEU A 148 -9.47 21.36 8.68
C LEU A 148 -10.56 21.61 7.62
N GLN A 149 -11.79 21.92 8.03
CA GLN A 149 -12.88 22.26 7.13
C GLN A 149 -12.68 23.62 6.44
N GLY A 150 -11.97 24.54 7.08
CA GLY A 150 -11.63 25.84 6.52
C GLY A 150 -10.31 25.87 5.70
N ALA A 151 -9.60 24.75 5.62
CA ALA A 151 -8.39 24.66 4.81
C ALA A 151 -8.73 24.63 3.31
N PRO A 152 -7.98 25.39 2.46
CA PRO A 152 -8.22 25.40 1.01
C PRO A 152 -7.87 24.08 0.33
#